data_d0f9f5b55ff5d08d9a790cb27814600c
#
_entry.id   d0f9f5b55ff5d08d9a790cb27814600c
#
_cell.length_a   1.000
_cell.length_b   1.000
_cell.length_c   1.000
_cell.angle_alpha   90.00
_cell.angle_beta   90.00
_cell.angle_gamma   90.00
#
_symmetry.space_group_name_H-M   'P 1'
#
loop_
_entity.id
_entity.type
_entity.pdbx_description
1 polymer ?
#
loop_
_entity_poly.entity_id
_entity_poly.type
_entity_poly.pdbx_seq_one_letter_code
_entity_poly.pdbx_strand_id
1 'polypeptide(L)'
;MKKQFLFSLLSLVILQFSKAQVLPEREQSRIVDEILNERFNVLLPQLMERTGIDMWVIISREYNEDPVLKTMLPSTWLSARRTTMLVFFNDPVKKQVEKLAIARYNVGESIKAAWDMTRFPDQWDALKDIVQTRAPKKIGLNTSIDFGHADGLDHSHYEMFMNMLPVQYTSKVVSAEPLAVAWLESRTEREMQVYPQLVKISHDIIAEGFSAKVITPGITTTDDLVWWFRQKVTSLGLSTWFHPSVAVQRNDTANFEHLRSFSNR
;
A
#
# COMPACT_ATOMS: atom_id res chain seq x y z
N MET A 1 -47.31 33.63 -3.45
CA MET A 1 -46.65 33.32 -2.19
C MET A 1 -46.30 31.82 -2.01
N LYS A 2 -47.16 30.84 -2.31
CA LYS A 2 -46.87 29.41 -2.13
C LYS A 2 -45.71 28.85 -3.02
N LYS A 3 -45.48 29.37 -4.25
CA LYS A 3 -44.42 28.91 -5.13
C LYS A 3 -43.01 29.39 -4.74
N GLN A 4 -42.91 30.56 -4.11
CA GLN A 4 -41.62 31.08 -3.60
C GLN A 4 -41.13 30.32 -2.35
N PHE A 5 -42.10 29.88 -1.50
CA PHE A 5 -41.77 29.09 -0.32
C PHE A 5 -41.23 27.67 -0.67
N LEU A 6 -41.74 27.08 -1.74
CA LEU A 6 -41.30 25.79 -2.20
C LEU A 6 -39.86 25.83 -2.82
N PHE A 7 -39.50 26.93 -3.48
CA PHE A 7 -38.16 27.14 -4.03
C PHE A 7 -37.11 27.40 -2.93
N SER A 8 -37.46 28.12 -1.86
CA SER A 8 -36.60 28.33 -0.68
C SER A 8 -36.35 27.02 0.08
N LEU A 9 -37.37 26.16 0.19
CA LEU A 9 -37.22 24.87 0.86
C LEU A 9 -36.34 23.89 0.06
N LEU A 10 -36.44 23.93 -1.27
CA LEU A 10 -35.60 23.10 -2.16
C LEU A 10 -34.13 23.57 -2.16
N SER A 11 -33.89 24.89 -2.04
CA SER A 11 -32.54 25.44 -1.90
C SER A 11 -31.89 25.10 -0.56
N LEU A 12 -32.69 24.97 0.51
CA LEU A 12 -32.17 24.60 1.83
C LEU A 12 -31.75 23.12 1.91
N VAL A 13 -32.37 22.25 1.11
CA VAL A 13 -32.04 20.82 1.07
C VAL A 13 -30.71 20.55 0.30
N ILE A 14 -30.33 21.45 -0.62
CA ILE A 14 -29.11 21.28 -1.42
C ILE A 14 -27.85 21.68 -0.66
N LEU A 15 -27.94 22.41 0.42
CA LEU A 15 -26.79 22.92 1.22
C LEU A 15 -26.24 21.95 2.29
N GLN A 16 -26.80 20.74 2.40
CA GLN A 16 -26.37 19.80 3.45
C GLN A 16 -25.40 18.67 3.03
N PHE A 17 -24.91 18.63 1.80
CA PHE A 17 -24.07 17.51 1.33
C PHE A 17 -22.66 17.90 0.91
N SER A 18 -21.95 18.64 1.74
CA SER A 18 -20.51 18.88 1.50
C SER A 18 -19.65 18.33 2.63
N LYS A 19 -19.98 17.17 3.19
CA LYS A 19 -19.00 16.41 3.97
C LYS A 19 -18.25 15.50 3.01
N ALA A 20 -16.92 15.47 3.12
CA ALA A 20 -16.13 14.49 2.43
C ALA A 20 -16.61 13.10 2.87
N GLN A 21 -17.33 12.42 1.99
CA GLN A 21 -17.88 11.12 2.29
C GLN A 21 -16.84 10.06 1.95
N VAL A 22 -16.53 9.18 2.91
CA VAL A 22 -15.79 7.97 2.62
C VAL A 22 -16.65 7.09 1.71
N LEU A 23 -16.07 6.65 0.60
CA LEU A 23 -16.78 5.83 -0.36
C LEU A 23 -17.19 4.48 0.25
N PRO A 24 -18.29 3.87 -0.20
CA PRO A 24 -18.63 2.49 0.17
C PRO A 24 -17.49 1.52 -0.19
N GLU A 25 -17.30 0.48 0.60
CA GLU A 25 -16.20 -0.48 0.47
C GLU A 25 -16.05 -1.05 -0.95
N ARG A 26 -17.16 -1.36 -1.62
CA ARG A 26 -17.15 -1.83 -3.02
C ARG A 26 -16.51 -0.81 -3.97
N GLU A 27 -16.77 0.48 -3.79
CA GLU A 27 -16.19 1.53 -4.62
C GLU A 27 -14.72 1.77 -4.27
N GLN A 28 -14.35 1.68 -2.99
CA GLN A 28 -12.96 1.70 -2.57
C GLN A 28 -12.19 0.55 -3.22
N SER A 29 -12.74 -0.66 -3.17
CA SER A 29 -12.19 -1.87 -3.79
C SER A 29 -11.94 -1.68 -5.29
N ARG A 30 -12.91 -1.14 -6.02
CA ARG A 30 -12.77 -0.84 -7.45
C ARG A 30 -11.64 0.16 -7.73
N ILE A 31 -11.56 1.23 -6.94
CA ILE A 31 -10.51 2.25 -7.10
C ILE A 31 -9.13 1.66 -6.79
N VAL A 32 -9.00 0.84 -5.75
CA VAL A 32 -7.74 0.16 -5.40
C VAL A 32 -7.26 -0.71 -6.56
N ASP A 33 -8.14 -1.52 -7.14
CA ASP A 33 -7.79 -2.40 -8.26
C ASP A 33 -7.47 -1.62 -9.55
N GLU A 34 -8.16 -0.51 -9.82
CA GLU A 34 -7.82 0.41 -10.93
C GLU A 34 -6.43 1.03 -10.77
N ILE A 35 -6.13 1.54 -9.57
CA ILE A 35 -4.80 2.08 -9.23
C ILE A 35 -3.74 0.99 -9.39
N LEU A 36 -3.98 -0.19 -8.85
CA LEU A 36 -3.03 -1.30 -8.93
C LEU A 36 -2.75 -1.70 -10.38
N ASN A 37 -3.78 -1.73 -11.21
CA ASN A 37 -3.64 -2.01 -12.63
C ASN A 37 -2.80 -0.94 -13.37
N GLU A 38 -3.01 0.35 -13.07
CA GLU A 38 -2.19 1.44 -13.60
C GLU A 38 -0.73 1.32 -13.12
N ARG A 39 -0.51 1.04 -11.84
CA ARG A 39 0.84 0.84 -11.28
C ARG A 39 1.58 -0.30 -11.98
N PHE A 40 0.92 -1.42 -12.25
CA PHE A 40 1.53 -2.55 -12.95
C PHE A 40 1.80 -2.31 -14.44
N ASN A 41 0.98 -1.51 -15.11
CA ASN A 41 1.09 -1.32 -16.55
C ASN A 41 1.88 -0.06 -16.95
N VAL A 42 1.91 0.95 -16.10
CA VAL A 42 2.59 2.23 -16.39
C VAL A 42 3.81 2.41 -15.49
N LEU A 43 3.65 2.32 -14.17
CA LEU A 43 4.71 2.64 -13.23
C LEU A 43 5.79 1.57 -13.16
N LEU A 44 5.41 0.30 -13.00
CA LEU A 44 6.37 -0.80 -12.82
C LEU A 44 7.41 -0.91 -13.94
N PRO A 45 7.03 -0.83 -15.24
CA PRO A 45 8.01 -0.87 -16.33
C PRO A 45 9.05 0.24 -16.22
N GLN A 46 8.63 1.46 -15.91
CA GLN A 46 9.52 2.62 -15.75
C GLN A 46 10.49 2.44 -14.58
N LEU A 47 10.00 1.88 -13.46
CA LEU A 47 10.82 1.63 -12.29
C LEU A 47 11.85 0.52 -12.51
N MET A 48 11.46 -0.57 -13.18
CA MET A 48 12.37 -1.66 -13.54
C MET A 48 13.45 -1.17 -14.51
N GLU A 49 13.10 -0.36 -15.50
CA GLU A 49 14.06 0.25 -16.40
C GLU A 49 15.04 1.18 -15.65
N ARG A 50 14.52 2.09 -14.81
CA ARG A 50 15.31 3.04 -14.02
C ARG A 50 16.33 2.37 -13.10
N THR A 51 15.94 1.24 -12.48
CA THR A 51 16.79 0.51 -11.52
C THR A 51 17.68 -0.52 -12.19
N GLY A 52 17.41 -0.84 -13.45
CA GLY A 52 18.13 -1.86 -14.22
C GLY A 52 17.94 -3.27 -13.68
N ILE A 53 16.89 -3.53 -12.90
CA ILE A 53 16.48 -4.86 -12.46
C ILE A 53 15.52 -5.40 -13.50
N ASP A 54 15.95 -6.44 -14.22
CA ASP A 54 15.15 -7.03 -15.29
C ASP A 54 14.23 -8.18 -14.81
N MET A 55 14.52 -8.77 -13.65
CA MET A 55 13.59 -9.69 -12.98
C MET A 55 13.46 -9.32 -11.50
N TRP A 56 12.23 -9.07 -11.05
CA TRP A 56 11.91 -8.84 -9.64
C TRP A 56 11.13 -10.02 -9.11
N VAL A 57 11.66 -10.70 -8.12
CA VAL A 57 11.03 -11.87 -7.48
C VAL A 57 10.63 -11.49 -6.07
N ILE A 58 9.33 -11.56 -5.78
CA ILE A 58 8.75 -11.31 -4.46
C ILE A 58 8.24 -12.64 -3.93
N ILE A 59 8.76 -13.07 -2.81
CA ILE A 59 8.34 -14.29 -2.11
C ILE A 59 7.88 -13.90 -0.73
N SER A 60 6.66 -14.27 -0.38
CA SER A 60 6.05 -13.88 0.87
C SER A 60 5.29 -15.04 1.51
N ARG A 61 5.37 -15.12 2.82
CA ARG A 61 4.69 -16.13 3.63
C ARG A 61 3.46 -15.53 4.29
N GLU A 62 2.36 -16.30 4.31
CA GLU A 62 1.18 -15.98 5.12
C GLU A 62 1.58 -15.80 6.60
N TYR A 63 1.08 -14.74 7.24
CA TYR A 63 1.42 -14.28 8.61
C TYR A 63 2.82 -13.68 8.80
N ASN A 64 3.61 -13.59 7.75
CA ASN A 64 4.87 -12.86 7.71
C ASN A 64 5.05 -12.23 6.31
N GLU A 65 4.10 -11.36 5.99
CA GLU A 65 3.99 -10.79 4.66
C GLU A 65 5.06 -9.73 4.39
N ASP A 66 5.64 -9.84 3.21
CA ASP A 66 6.46 -8.80 2.62
C ASP A 66 5.65 -7.49 2.49
N PRO A 67 6.13 -6.35 3.03
CA PRO A 67 5.41 -5.08 2.97
C PRO A 67 5.12 -4.60 1.54
N VAL A 68 6.01 -4.87 0.59
CA VAL A 68 5.81 -4.53 -0.82
C VAL A 68 4.70 -5.40 -1.42
N LEU A 69 4.71 -6.73 -1.14
CA LEU A 69 3.65 -7.62 -1.60
C LEU A 69 2.27 -7.11 -1.17
N LYS A 70 2.13 -6.66 0.08
CA LYS A 70 0.83 -6.16 0.59
C LYS A 70 0.27 -5.02 -0.26
N THR A 71 1.12 -4.22 -0.88
CA THR A 71 0.71 -3.15 -1.79
C THR A 71 0.41 -3.62 -3.21
N MET A 72 0.66 -4.89 -3.53
CA MET A 72 0.46 -5.51 -4.84
C MET A 72 -0.73 -6.48 -4.88
N LEU A 73 -1.34 -6.72 -3.73
CA LEU A 73 -2.48 -7.61 -3.63
C LEU A 73 -3.76 -6.92 -4.15
N PRO A 74 -4.65 -7.67 -4.84
CA PRO A 74 -5.95 -7.14 -5.22
C PRO A 74 -6.78 -6.82 -3.98
N SER A 75 -7.71 -5.89 -4.10
CA SER A 75 -8.57 -5.43 -3.01
C SER A 75 -9.34 -6.54 -2.26
N THR A 76 -9.53 -7.69 -2.91
CA THR A 76 -10.20 -8.87 -2.35
C THR A 76 -9.27 -9.77 -1.52
N TRP A 77 -7.99 -9.44 -1.42
CA TRP A 77 -7.02 -10.20 -0.64
C TRP A 77 -6.53 -9.38 0.55
N LEU A 78 -6.65 -9.95 1.75
CA LEU A 78 -6.15 -9.31 2.98
C LEU A 78 -4.67 -9.62 3.26
N SER A 79 -4.17 -10.74 2.73
CA SER A 79 -2.85 -11.27 3.06
C SER A 79 -2.32 -12.17 1.95
N ALA A 80 -1.05 -12.54 2.03
CA ALA A 80 -0.48 -13.64 1.25
C ALA A 80 -1.26 -14.95 1.53
N ARG A 81 -1.19 -15.90 0.60
CA ARG A 81 -1.79 -17.22 0.74
C ARG A 81 -0.68 -18.26 0.83
N ARG A 82 -0.45 -18.85 2.03
CA ARG A 82 0.64 -19.78 2.31
C ARG A 82 1.98 -19.19 1.87
N THR A 83 2.53 -19.65 0.72
CA THR A 83 3.67 -19.00 0.06
C THR A 83 3.15 -18.39 -1.24
N THR A 84 3.15 -17.06 -1.31
CA THR A 84 2.84 -16.29 -2.52
C THR A 84 4.14 -15.87 -3.17
N MET A 85 4.35 -16.27 -4.42
CA MET A 85 5.51 -15.90 -5.21
C MET A 85 5.08 -15.15 -6.45
N LEU A 86 5.57 -13.93 -6.61
CA LEU A 86 5.34 -13.09 -7.79
C LEU A 86 6.64 -12.89 -8.54
N VAL A 87 6.58 -12.93 -9.85
CA VAL A 87 7.71 -12.65 -10.73
C VAL A 87 7.30 -11.58 -11.73
N PHE A 88 8.05 -10.50 -11.73
CA PHE A 88 7.97 -9.44 -12.74
C PHE A 88 9.21 -9.51 -13.61
N PHE A 89 9.04 -9.72 -14.91
CA PHE A 89 10.15 -9.82 -15.84
C PHE A 89 10.00 -8.80 -16.97
N ASN A 90 10.97 -7.90 -17.07
CA ASN A 90 11.03 -6.93 -18.17
C ASN A 90 11.56 -7.61 -19.41
N ASP A 91 10.65 -8.10 -20.26
CA ASP A 91 10.97 -8.82 -21.48
C ASP A 91 11.53 -7.86 -22.55
N PRO A 92 12.82 -7.94 -22.88
CA PRO A 92 13.44 -7.02 -23.83
C PRO A 92 12.95 -7.23 -25.28
N VAL A 93 12.38 -8.39 -25.59
CA VAL A 93 11.88 -8.75 -26.93
C VAL A 93 10.47 -8.20 -27.09
N LYS A 94 9.60 -8.46 -26.13
CA LYS A 94 8.20 -8.00 -26.15
C LYS A 94 8.05 -6.55 -25.73
N LYS A 95 9.09 -5.95 -25.14
CA LYS A 95 9.08 -4.58 -24.58
C LYS A 95 7.91 -4.37 -23.59
N GLN A 96 7.66 -5.36 -22.76
CA GLN A 96 6.63 -5.34 -21.73
C GLN A 96 7.08 -6.11 -20.50
N VAL A 97 6.51 -5.78 -19.34
CA VAL A 97 6.73 -6.51 -18.11
C VAL A 97 5.76 -7.69 -18.04
N GLU A 98 6.27 -8.93 -18.07
CA GLU A 98 5.51 -10.11 -17.70
C GLU A 98 5.22 -10.06 -16.20
N LYS A 99 4.00 -10.39 -15.81
CA LYS A 99 3.52 -10.37 -14.43
C LYS A 99 2.96 -11.76 -14.11
N LEU A 100 3.73 -12.56 -13.36
CA LEU A 100 3.48 -13.95 -13.13
C LEU A 100 3.32 -14.25 -11.65
N ALA A 101 2.30 -15.04 -11.30
CA ALA A 101 2.16 -15.65 -9.99
C ALA A 101 2.55 -17.14 -10.11
N ILE A 102 3.48 -17.58 -9.26
CA ILE A 102 3.76 -19.02 -9.15
C ILE A 102 2.65 -19.64 -8.30
N ALA A 103 1.47 -19.65 -8.89
CA ALA A 103 0.24 -20.13 -8.31
C ALA A 103 -0.66 -20.74 -9.40
N ARG A 104 -1.66 -21.51 -8.98
CA ARG A 104 -2.67 -22.12 -9.88
C ARG A 104 -3.78 -21.15 -10.28
N TYR A 105 -3.76 -19.96 -9.75
CA TYR A 105 -4.77 -18.92 -9.94
C TYR A 105 -4.09 -17.56 -10.15
N ASN A 106 -4.82 -16.68 -10.81
CA ASN A 106 -4.36 -15.29 -10.99
C ASN A 106 -4.37 -14.55 -9.65
N VAL A 107 -3.46 -13.61 -9.50
CA VAL A 107 -3.48 -12.63 -8.40
C VAL A 107 -4.03 -11.32 -8.96
N GLY A 108 -5.30 -11.07 -8.69
CA GLY A 108 -6.04 -10.01 -9.35
C GLY A 108 -6.17 -10.22 -10.86
N GLU A 109 -6.36 -9.13 -11.58
CA GLU A 109 -6.52 -9.15 -13.04
C GLU A 109 -5.17 -9.13 -13.78
N SER A 110 -4.18 -8.48 -13.18
CA SER A 110 -2.91 -8.15 -13.84
C SER A 110 -1.86 -9.25 -13.76
N ILE A 111 -1.84 -10.07 -12.70
CA ILE A 111 -0.79 -11.06 -12.47
C ILE A 111 -1.35 -12.45 -12.80
N LYS A 112 -0.78 -13.10 -13.80
CA LYS A 112 -1.31 -14.35 -14.35
C LYS A 112 -0.72 -15.57 -13.65
N ALA A 113 -1.57 -16.59 -13.46
CA ALA A 113 -1.14 -17.90 -12.97
C ALA A 113 -0.06 -18.50 -13.90
N ALA A 114 1.02 -18.98 -13.32
CA ALA A 114 2.16 -19.51 -14.05
C ALA A 114 2.71 -20.82 -13.44
N TRP A 115 1.96 -21.48 -12.58
CA TRP A 115 2.33 -22.76 -12.00
C TRP A 115 1.48 -23.89 -12.59
N ASP A 116 2.09 -24.64 -13.48
CA ASP A 116 1.53 -25.90 -13.98
C ASP A 116 1.99 -27.07 -13.09
N MET A 117 1.11 -27.53 -12.21
CA MET A 117 1.40 -28.64 -11.28
C MET A 117 1.58 -29.99 -11.96
N THR A 118 1.11 -30.15 -13.19
CA THR A 118 1.33 -31.42 -13.94
C THR A 118 2.75 -31.53 -14.40
N ARG A 119 3.38 -30.40 -14.72
CA ARG A 119 4.79 -30.28 -15.12
C ARG A 119 5.71 -30.13 -13.92
N PHE A 120 5.30 -29.35 -12.94
CA PHE A 120 6.08 -29.05 -11.74
C PHE A 120 5.26 -29.31 -10.48
N PRO A 121 5.39 -30.49 -9.85
CA PRO A 121 4.71 -30.77 -8.59
C PRO A 121 5.10 -29.80 -7.46
N ASP A 122 6.31 -29.29 -7.47
CA ASP A 122 6.82 -28.31 -6.50
C ASP A 122 6.80 -26.89 -7.10
N GLN A 123 6.36 -25.93 -6.28
CA GLN A 123 6.28 -24.50 -6.62
C GLN A 123 7.67 -23.90 -6.92
N TRP A 124 8.69 -24.34 -6.20
CA TRP A 124 10.07 -23.87 -6.38
C TRP A 124 10.67 -24.34 -7.73
N ASP A 125 10.31 -25.53 -8.18
CA ASP A 125 10.74 -26.02 -9.50
C ASP A 125 10.09 -25.19 -10.62
N ALA A 126 8.84 -24.76 -10.46
CA ALA A 126 8.19 -23.87 -11.41
C ALA A 126 8.87 -22.48 -11.43
N LEU A 127 9.24 -21.92 -10.26
CA LEU A 127 10.02 -20.70 -10.18
C LEU A 127 11.39 -20.83 -10.86
N LYS A 128 12.09 -21.93 -10.61
CA LYS A 128 13.37 -22.24 -11.24
C LYS A 128 13.29 -22.27 -12.77
N ASP A 129 12.27 -22.95 -13.31
CA ASP A 129 12.03 -23.01 -14.76
C ASP A 129 11.81 -21.61 -15.35
N ILE A 130 11.05 -20.76 -14.66
CA ILE A 130 10.83 -19.37 -15.08
C ILE A 130 12.14 -18.60 -15.11
N VAL A 131 12.97 -18.67 -14.07
CA VAL A 131 14.28 -18.01 -14.05
C VAL A 131 15.16 -18.50 -15.20
N GLN A 132 15.21 -19.82 -15.43
CA GLN A 132 16.04 -20.40 -16.49
C GLN A 132 15.56 -20.02 -17.90
N THR A 133 14.24 -20.04 -18.13
CA THR A 133 13.67 -19.76 -19.46
C THR A 133 13.69 -18.28 -19.81
N ARG A 134 13.62 -17.36 -18.84
CA ARG A 134 13.74 -15.90 -19.06
C ARG A 134 15.19 -15.42 -19.07
N ALA A 135 16.09 -16.20 -18.47
CA ALA A 135 17.52 -15.94 -18.43
C ALA A 135 17.88 -14.49 -18.04
N PRO A 136 17.38 -13.97 -16.88
CA PRO A 136 17.58 -12.59 -16.49
C PRO A 136 19.06 -12.26 -16.31
N LYS A 137 19.40 -10.98 -16.47
CA LYS A 137 20.72 -10.43 -16.21
C LYS A 137 20.89 -10.01 -14.75
N LYS A 138 19.80 -9.52 -14.13
CA LYS A 138 19.79 -9.04 -12.76
C LYS A 138 18.47 -9.42 -12.07
N ILE A 139 18.55 -10.21 -11.00
CA ILE A 139 17.42 -10.71 -10.23
C ILE A 139 17.34 -9.92 -8.93
N GLY A 140 16.30 -9.13 -8.74
CA GLY A 140 16.05 -8.38 -7.50
C GLY A 140 15.25 -9.21 -6.51
N LEU A 141 15.71 -9.27 -5.26
CA LEU A 141 14.99 -9.80 -4.10
C LEU A 141 14.79 -8.70 -3.06
N ASN A 142 13.67 -8.72 -2.35
CA ASN A 142 13.36 -7.74 -1.31
C ASN A 142 14.20 -8.00 -0.05
N THR A 143 15.47 -7.59 -0.12
CA THR A 143 16.42 -7.57 0.98
C THR A 143 17.00 -6.17 1.11
N SER A 144 17.12 -5.65 2.33
CA SER A 144 17.64 -4.33 2.60
C SER A 144 18.28 -4.28 4.00
N ILE A 145 19.34 -3.48 4.14
CA ILE A 145 19.93 -3.16 5.45
C ILE A 145 19.30 -1.89 6.03
N ASP A 146 18.90 -0.95 5.17
CA ASP A 146 18.48 0.39 5.58
C ASP A 146 16.96 0.57 5.64
N PHE A 147 16.21 -0.12 4.78
CA PHE A 147 14.76 0.04 4.64
C PHE A 147 13.98 -1.21 4.99
N GLY A 148 13.44 -1.31 6.20
CA GLY A 148 12.66 -2.46 6.64
C GLY A 148 11.45 -2.80 5.75
N HIS A 149 10.85 -1.82 5.04
CA HIS A 149 9.79 -2.07 4.08
C HIS A 149 10.28 -2.67 2.75
N ALA A 150 11.57 -2.61 2.48
CA ALA A 150 12.20 -3.24 1.33
C ALA A 150 12.92 -4.55 1.69
N ASP A 151 12.85 -4.97 2.97
CA ASP A 151 13.47 -6.18 3.53
C ASP A 151 12.39 -7.20 3.93
N GLY A 152 11.49 -7.50 3.00
CA GLY A 152 10.34 -8.35 3.27
C GLY A 152 10.55 -9.84 3.02
N LEU A 153 11.67 -10.24 2.42
CA LEU A 153 11.99 -11.64 2.17
C LEU A 153 12.53 -12.30 3.45
N ASP A 154 11.81 -13.26 4.00
CA ASP A 154 12.31 -14.00 5.16
C ASP A 154 13.54 -14.86 4.82
N HIS A 155 14.39 -15.05 5.84
CA HIS A 155 15.67 -15.74 5.70
C HIS A 155 15.52 -17.17 5.13
N SER A 156 14.51 -17.91 5.57
CA SER A 156 14.30 -19.28 5.10
C SER A 156 14.00 -19.34 3.60
N HIS A 157 13.15 -18.44 3.10
CA HIS A 157 12.85 -18.35 1.68
C HIS A 157 14.03 -17.79 0.86
N TYR A 158 14.84 -16.90 1.45
CA TYR A 158 16.09 -16.48 0.82
C TYR A 158 17.04 -17.67 0.59
N GLU A 159 17.27 -18.48 1.63
CA GLU A 159 18.11 -19.68 1.52
C GLU A 159 17.53 -20.70 0.51
N MET A 160 16.23 -20.94 0.54
CA MET A 160 15.55 -21.81 -0.42
C MET A 160 15.72 -21.30 -1.85
N PHE A 161 15.57 -19.99 -2.07
CA PHE A 161 15.74 -19.37 -3.37
C PHE A 161 17.17 -19.51 -3.88
N MET A 162 18.17 -19.18 -3.05
CA MET A 162 19.58 -19.29 -3.42
C MET A 162 20.00 -20.74 -3.72
N ASN A 163 19.51 -21.70 -2.93
CA ASN A 163 19.81 -23.12 -3.11
C ASN A 163 19.15 -23.75 -4.35
N MET A 164 17.98 -23.24 -4.77
CA MET A 164 17.31 -23.76 -5.96
C MET A 164 17.91 -23.23 -7.26
N LEU A 165 18.58 -22.05 -7.21
CA LEU A 165 19.13 -21.42 -8.40
C LEU A 165 20.30 -22.19 -9.00
N PRO A 166 20.32 -22.36 -10.34
CA PRO A 166 21.57 -22.76 -11.02
C PRO A 166 22.69 -21.75 -10.78
N VAL A 167 23.90 -22.25 -10.61
CA VAL A 167 25.08 -21.47 -10.19
C VAL A 167 25.34 -20.22 -11.04
N GLN A 168 24.99 -20.26 -12.34
CA GLN A 168 25.16 -19.12 -13.25
C GLN A 168 24.20 -17.94 -12.95
N TYR A 169 23.19 -18.13 -12.09
CA TYR A 169 22.25 -17.08 -11.71
C TYR A 169 22.51 -16.54 -10.31
N THR A 170 23.25 -17.25 -9.45
CA THR A 170 23.48 -16.80 -8.06
C THR A 170 24.21 -15.46 -8.00
N SER A 171 25.18 -15.22 -8.88
CA SER A 171 25.90 -13.95 -8.98
C SER A 171 25.08 -12.79 -9.57
N LYS A 172 23.88 -13.09 -10.11
CA LYS A 172 22.97 -12.09 -10.68
C LYS A 172 21.92 -11.61 -9.67
N VAL A 173 21.85 -12.22 -8.50
CA VAL A 173 20.95 -11.83 -7.42
C VAL A 173 21.47 -10.57 -6.76
N VAL A 174 20.60 -9.58 -6.63
CA VAL A 174 20.88 -8.29 -5.99
C VAL A 174 19.73 -7.90 -5.06
N SER A 175 19.99 -6.96 -4.14
CA SER A 175 18.91 -6.29 -3.41
C SER A 175 18.00 -5.54 -4.38
N ALA A 176 16.70 -5.73 -4.22
CA ALA A 176 15.68 -4.95 -4.92
C ALA A 176 15.33 -3.64 -4.18
N GLU A 177 16.04 -3.27 -3.12
CA GLU A 177 15.76 -2.06 -2.34
C GLU A 177 15.46 -0.82 -3.21
N PRO A 178 16.29 -0.43 -4.22
CA PRO A 178 16.00 0.74 -5.02
C PRO A 178 14.66 0.64 -5.78
N LEU A 179 14.28 -0.57 -6.22
CA LEU A 179 13.02 -0.81 -6.92
C LEU A 179 11.83 -0.85 -5.94
N ALA A 180 12.00 -1.50 -4.80
CA ALA A 180 10.99 -1.59 -3.75
C ALA A 180 10.67 -0.20 -3.17
N VAL A 181 11.69 0.58 -2.84
CA VAL A 181 11.53 1.97 -2.37
C VAL A 181 10.82 2.82 -3.43
N ALA A 182 11.30 2.76 -4.68
CA ALA A 182 10.70 3.49 -5.78
C ALA A 182 9.22 3.11 -6.02
N TRP A 183 8.88 1.82 -5.88
CA TRP A 183 7.50 1.36 -5.93
C TRP A 183 6.65 1.95 -4.82
N LEU A 184 7.14 1.99 -3.58
CA LEU A 184 6.42 2.47 -2.41
C LEU A 184 6.23 3.99 -2.40
N GLU A 185 7.22 4.76 -2.89
CA GLU A 185 7.20 6.23 -2.85
C GLU A 185 6.51 6.89 -4.06
N SER A 186 6.53 6.22 -5.24
CA SER A 186 5.97 6.81 -6.46
C SER A 186 4.45 6.78 -6.45
N ARG A 187 3.84 7.77 -7.10
CA ARG A 187 2.39 7.88 -7.27
C ARG A 187 2.04 7.93 -8.75
N THR A 188 0.94 7.27 -9.11
CA THR A 188 0.36 7.36 -10.46
C THR A 188 -0.57 8.57 -10.57
N GLU A 189 -0.97 8.88 -11.79
CA GLU A 189 -1.94 9.96 -12.02
C GLU A 189 -3.28 9.65 -11.34
N ARG A 190 -3.72 8.40 -11.39
CA ARG A 190 -4.97 7.96 -10.74
C ARG A 190 -4.91 8.11 -9.23
N GLU A 191 -3.79 7.77 -8.59
CA GLU A 191 -3.57 8.02 -7.16
C GLU A 191 -3.69 9.51 -6.84
N MET A 192 -3.08 10.37 -7.65
CA MET A 192 -3.14 11.83 -7.45
C MET A 192 -4.54 12.42 -7.61
N GLN A 193 -5.42 11.79 -8.38
CA GLN A 193 -6.84 12.18 -8.47
C GLN A 193 -7.62 11.88 -7.19
N VAL A 194 -7.26 10.81 -6.46
CA VAL A 194 -7.92 10.39 -5.22
C VAL A 194 -7.34 11.09 -3.99
N TYR A 195 -6.05 11.45 -4.02
CA TYR A 195 -5.30 11.98 -2.90
C TYR A 195 -5.94 13.23 -2.25
N PRO A 196 -6.46 14.23 -2.99
CA PRO A 196 -7.13 15.38 -2.40
C PRO A 196 -8.33 15.04 -1.52
N GLN A 197 -9.05 13.96 -1.86
CA GLN A 197 -10.19 13.49 -1.05
C GLN A 197 -9.71 12.94 0.31
N LEU A 198 -8.61 12.19 0.34
CA LEU A 198 -8.02 11.68 1.57
C LEU A 198 -7.51 12.81 2.46
N VAL A 199 -6.85 13.81 1.86
CA VAL A 199 -6.41 15.03 2.56
C VAL A 199 -7.59 15.78 3.17
N LYS A 200 -8.67 15.95 2.39
CA LYS A 200 -9.90 16.61 2.90
C LYS A 200 -10.50 15.85 4.07
N ILE A 201 -10.62 14.53 4.00
CA ILE A 201 -11.13 13.71 5.12
C ILE A 201 -10.28 13.93 6.37
N SER A 202 -8.96 13.93 6.23
CA SER A 202 -8.03 14.15 7.34
C SER A 202 -8.24 15.54 7.98
N HIS A 203 -8.36 16.58 7.15
CA HIS A 203 -8.65 17.94 7.64
C HIS A 203 -10.02 18.02 8.33
N ASP A 204 -11.07 17.40 7.79
CA ASP A 204 -12.40 17.38 8.41
C ASP A 204 -12.37 16.68 9.78
N ILE A 205 -11.63 15.58 9.93
CA ILE A 205 -11.42 14.90 11.21
C ILE A 205 -10.71 15.82 12.21
N ILE A 206 -9.64 16.47 11.79
CA ILE A 206 -8.87 17.39 12.64
C ILE A 206 -9.77 18.58 13.07
N ALA A 207 -10.49 19.20 12.15
CA ALA A 207 -11.38 20.32 12.43
C ALA A 207 -12.51 19.94 13.39
N GLU A 208 -13.09 18.74 13.25
CA GLU A 208 -14.11 18.24 14.17
C GLU A 208 -13.52 17.98 15.56
N GLY A 209 -12.35 17.33 15.64
CA GLY A 209 -11.67 17.01 16.90
C GLY A 209 -11.30 18.25 17.72
N PHE A 210 -10.90 19.33 17.05
CA PHE A 210 -10.57 20.61 17.70
C PHE A 210 -11.76 21.59 17.77
N SER A 211 -12.98 21.09 17.77
CA SER A 211 -14.19 21.90 17.89
C SER A 211 -14.88 21.72 19.24
N ALA A 212 -15.80 22.64 19.56
CA ALA A 212 -16.67 22.55 20.74
C ALA A 212 -17.63 21.34 20.72
N LYS A 213 -17.69 20.57 19.64
CA LYS A 213 -18.42 19.30 19.60
C LYS A 213 -17.69 18.18 20.34
N VAL A 214 -16.37 18.27 20.44
CA VAL A 214 -15.50 17.25 21.05
C VAL A 214 -14.83 17.77 22.31
N ILE A 215 -14.41 19.05 22.31
CA ILE A 215 -13.71 19.66 23.44
C ILE A 215 -14.69 20.38 24.35
N THR A 216 -14.74 19.96 25.62
CA THR A 216 -15.35 20.69 26.71
C THR A 216 -14.23 21.28 27.56
N PRO A 217 -14.03 22.62 27.57
CA PRO A 217 -12.98 23.26 28.33
C PRO A 217 -13.02 22.88 29.82
N GLY A 218 -11.86 22.58 30.40
CA GLY A 218 -11.73 22.16 31.79
C GLY A 218 -12.10 20.70 32.09
N ILE A 219 -12.59 19.95 31.07
CA ILE A 219 -12.99 18.54 31.20
C ILE A 219 -12.20 17.68 30.26
N THR A 220 -12.20 17.97 28.94
CA THR A 220 -11.53 17.14 27.92
C THR A 220 -10.00 17.21 28.08
N THR A 221 -9.39 16.05 28.17
CA THR A 221 -7.93 15.90 28.23
C THR A 221 -7.32 15.68 26.83
N THR A 222 -6.01 15.82 26.71
CA THR A 222 -5.29 15.44 25.47
C THR A 222 -5.43 13.96 25.16
N ASP A 223 -5.50 13.09 26.18
CA ASP A 223 -5.72 11.66 26.02
C ASP A 223 -7.11 11.35 25.47
N ASP A 224 -8.16 12.03 25.96
CA ASP A 224 -9.51 11.90 25.42
C ASP A 224 -9.56 12.22 23.92
N LEU A 225 -8.81 13.26 23.48
CA LEU A 225 -8.72 13.62 22.07
C LEU A 225 -7.96 12.57 21.24
N VAL A 226 -6.88 12.01 21.77
CA VAL A 226 -6.15 10.91 21.10
C VAL A 226 -7.07 9.72 20.85
N TRP A 227 -7.83 9.31 21.85
CA TRP A 227 -8.80 8.21 21.69
C TRP A 227 -9.96 8.57 20.78
N TRP A 228 -10.44 9.81 20.83
CA TRP A 228 -11.47 10.29 19.93
C TRP A 228 -11.01 10.22 18.45
N PHE A 229 -9.79 10.68 18.14
CA PHE A 229 -9.23 10.60 16.78
C PHE A 229 -9.12 9.15 16.30
N ARG A 230 -8.63 8.25 17.14
CA ARG A 230 -8.53 6.81 16.82
C ARG A 230 -9.91 6.23 16.50
N GLN A 231 -10.88 6.49 17.39
CA GLN A 231 -12.26 6.01 17.22
C GLN A 231 -12.91 6.61 15.97
N LYS A 232 -12.66 7.89 15.68
CA LYS A 232 -13.22 8.56 14.51
C LYS A 232 -12.69 7.94 13.20
N VAL A 233 -11.40 7.70 13.09
CA VAL A 233 -10.79 7.03 11.93
C VAL A 233 -11.39 5.64 11.73
N THR A 234 -11.45 4.84 12.79
CA THR A 234 -12.02 3.48 12.75
C THR A 234 -13.51 3.49 12.37
N SER A 235 -14.29 4.45 12.89
CA SER A 235 -15.73 4.58 12.58
C SER A 235 -16.00 4.93 11.11
N LEU A 236 -15.02 5.49 10.43
CA LEU A 236 -15.06 5.77 8.99
C LEU A 236 -14.55 4.60 8.13
N GLY A 237 -14.16 3.48 8.74
CA GLY A 237 -13.57 2.35 8.03
C GLY A 237 -12.17 2.64 7.47
N LEU A 238 -11.47 3.63 8.05
CA LEU A 238 -10.13 4.03 7.65
C LEU A 238 -9.08 3.51 8.62
N SER A 239 -7.82 3.52 8.19
CA SER A 239 -6.66 3.23 9.01
C SER A 239 -5.63 4.34 8.90
N THR A 240 -4.70 4.40 9.85
CA THR A 240 -3.58 5.34 9.85
C THR A 240 -2.26 4.59 9.86
N TRP A 241 -1.21 5.23 9.36
CA TRP A 241 0.15 4.71 9.45
C TRP A 241 0.65 4.65 10.90
N PHE A 242 0.30 5.67 11.69
CA PHE A 242 0.62 5.77 13.11
C PHE A 242 -0.56 6.42 13.85
N HIS A 243 -0.64 6.19 15.15
CA HIS A 243 -1.67 6.81 15.96
C HIS A 243 -1.38 8.30 16.17
N PRO A 244 -2.40 9.17 16.07
CA PRO A 244 -2.24 10.58 16.34
C PRO A 244 -1.82 10.83 17.79
N SER A 245 -1.03 11.86 18.00
CA SER A 245 -0.73 12.43 19.32
C SER A 245 -1.32 13.83 19.44
N VAL A 246 -1.67 14.22 20.65
CA VAL A 246 -2.21 15.57 20.95
C VAL A 246 -1.38 16.17 22.07
N ALA A 247 -0.98 17.42 21.90
CA ALA A 247 -0.24 18.17 22.91
C ALA A 247 -0.85 19.56 23.07
N VAL A 248 -0.79 20.10 24.30
CA VAL A 248 -1.16 21.50 24.59
C VAL A 248 0.12 22.31 24.65
N GLN A 249 0.24 23.30 23.76
CA GLN A 249 1.29 24.30 23.84
C GLN A 249 0.83 25.44 24.75
N ARG A 250 1.50 25.63 25.86
CA ARG A 250 1.29 26.78 26.75
C ARG A 250 2.23 27.91 26.34
N ASN A 251 1.85 29.15 26.60
CA ASN A 251 2.67 30.36 26.32
C ASN A 251 3.90 30.47 27.23
N ASP A 252 4.57 29.37 27.51
CA ASP A 252 5.84 29.36 28.20
C ASP A 252 6.95 29.52 27.19
N THR A 253 7.69 30.60 27.31
CA THR A 253 8.84 30.96 26.47
C THR A 253 10.03 30.00 26.63
N ALA A 254 9.93 29.00 27.47
CA ALA A 254 10.98 28.02 27.70
C ALA A 254 10.64 26.68 27.03
N ASN A 255 11.40 26.34 26.00
CA ASN A 255 11.52 25.03 25.36
C ASN A 255 10.52 24.68 24.26
N PHE A 256 10.72 25.23 23.10
CA PHE A 256 10.12 24.79 21.83
C PHE A 256 10.74 23.52 21.23
N GLU A 257 11.69 22.87 21.89
CA GLU A 257 12.46 21.79 21.26
C GLU A 257 11.66 20.49 21.05
N HIS A 258 10.60 20.25 21.83
CA HIS A 258 9.73 19.08 21.61
C HIS A 258 8.30 19.38 22.04
N LEU A 259 7.36 19.09 21.15
CA LEU A 259 5.94 18.97 21.50
C LEU A 259 5.79 17.84 22.52
N ARG A 260 5.59 18.18 23.79
CA ARG A 260 5.31 17.19 24.83
C ARG A 260 3.81 16.95 24.92
N SER A 261 3.40 15.68 24.93
CA SER A 261 2.04 15.33 25.28
C SER A 261 1.84 15.61 26.76
N PHE A 262 0.82 16.39 27.09
CA PHE A 262 0.41 16.64 28.46
C PHE A 262 -0.96 16.02 28.67
N SER A 263 -1.11 15.20 29.68
CA SER A 263 -2.40 14.73 30.18
C SER A 263 -3.12 15.80 31.01
N ASN A 264 -3.10 17.04 30.57
CA ASN A 264 -3.71 18.15 31.29
C ASN A 264 -5.08 18.49 30.71
N ARG A 265 -6.04 18.68 31.60
CA ARG A 265 -7.38 19.17 31.32
C ARG A 265 -7.38 20.63 30.90
#